data_3e53d86620ead8368feb605a35a99d0e
#
_entry.id   3e53d86620ead8368feb605a35a99d0e
#
_cell.length_a   1.000
_cell.length_b   1.000
_cell.length_c   1.000
_cell.angle_alpha   90.00
_cell.angle_beta   90.00
_cell.angle_gamma   90.00
#
_symmetry.space_group_name_H-M   'P 1'
#
loop_
_entity.id
_entity.type
_entity.pdbx_description
1 polymer ?
#
loop_
_entity_poly.entity_id
_entity_poly.type
_entity_poly.pdbx_seq_one_letter_code
_entity_poly.pdbx_strand_id
1 'polypeptide(L)'
;MAIYKEEKTNTWRVIYRYTDWTGERKQSQKRGFKTKREAQIWEREQLNKATADLDMTFDSFVKQYTADMQTRIKENTWATKEHIIRTKIIPYFGKQKMSSITAQQIITWQNELMNYKDENGKSLSPVYLKTINNQ
;
A
#
# COMPACT_ATOMS: atom_id res chain seq x y z
N MET A 1 17.91 -13.95 4.09
CA MET A 1 17.51 -13.89 5.49
C MET A 1 18.46 -14.70 6.32
N ALA A 2 18.87 -14.17 7.44
CA ALA A 2 19.90 -14.81 8.23
C ALA A 2 19.52 -14.73 9.72
N ILE A 3 19.66 -15.89 10.39
CA ILE A 3 19.43 -16.03 11.81
C ILE A 3 20.78 -16.25 12.47
N TYR A 4 21.12 -15.38 13.40
CA TYR A 4 22.40 -15.42 14.10
C TYR A 4 22.21 -15.59 15.60
N LYS A 5 23.12 -16.33 16.24
CA LYS A 5 23.20 -16.41 17.69
C LYS A 5 24.05 -15.25 18.20
N GLU A 6 23.54 -14.54 19.18
CA GLU A 6 24.25 -13.47 19.85
C GLU A 6 24.88 -14.02 21.13
N GLU A 7 26.20 -14.20 21.13
CA GLU A 7 26.90 -14.90 22.22
C GLU A 7 26.85 -14.16 23.56
N LYS A 8 26.84 -12.82 23.49
CA LYS A 8 26.82 -11.97 24.72
C LYS A 8 25.52 -12.10 25.53
N THR A 9 24.39 -12.31 24.85
CA THR A 9 23.06 -12.39 25.48
C THR A 9 22.47 -13.78 25.44
N ASN A 10 23.17 -14.72 24.79
CA ASN A 10 22.72 -16.10 24.53
C ASN A 10 21.31 -16.15 23.87
N THR A 11 20.99 -15.15 23.08
CA THR A 11 19.73 -15.02 22.34
C THR A 11 19.95 -15.10 20.85
N TRP A 12 18.88 -15.27 20.08
CA TRP A 12 18.90 -15.30 18.63
C TRP A 12 18.37 -13.99 18.06
N ARG A 13 18.95 -13.55 16.95
CA ARG A 13 18.47 -12.41 16.16
C ARG A 13 18.17 -12.81 14.75
N VAL A 14 17.15 -12.17 14.17
CA VAL A 14 16.77 -12.32 12.76
C VAL A 14 17.09 -11.02 12.04
N ILE A 15 17.80 -11.12 10.93
CA ILE A 15 18.03 -10.01 10.01
C ILE A 15 17.22 -10.32 8.76
N TYR A 16 16.29 -9.43 8.42
CA TYR A 16 15.44 -9.59 7.25
C TYR A 16 15.49 -8.34 6.37
N ARG A 17 15.35 -8.57 5.07
CA ARG A 17 15.28 -7.52 4.07
C ARG A 17 13.87 -7.44 3.54
N TYR A 18 13.38 -6.25 3.40
CA TYR A 18 12.07 -5.98 2.82
C TYR A 18 12.17 -4.80 1.85
N THR A 19 11.25 -4.75 0.91
CA THR A 19 11.09 -3.60 0.03
C THR A 19 10.01 -2.73 0.64
N ASP A 20 10.33 -1.46 0.87
CA ASP A 20 9.33 -0.53 1.40
C ASP A 20 8.36 -0.08 0.28
N TRP A 21 7.38 0.72 0.66
CA TRP A 21 6.38 1.25 -0.26
C TRP A 21 6.97 2.15 -1.36
N THR A 22 8.20 2.65 -1.20
CA THR A 22 8.92 3.43 -2.22
C THR A 22 9.67 2.56 -3.24
N GLY A 23 9.70 1.24 -3.03
CA GLY A 23 10.47 0.29 -3.83
C GLY A 23 11.92 0.13 -3.39
N GLU A 24 12.35 0.81 -2.35
CA GLU A 24 13.70 0.69 -1.82
C GLU A 24 13.85 -0.57 -0.94
N ARG A 25 14.99 -1.24 -1.11
CA ARG A 25 15.36 -2.37 -0.25
C ARG A 25 15.90 -1.88 1.08
N LYS A 26 15.20 -2.18 2.16
CA LYS A 26 15.60 -1.89 3.53
C LYS A 26 15.92 -3.16 4.29
N GLN A 27 16.76 -3.02 5.29
CA GLN A 27 17.13 -4.08 6.20
C GLN A 27 16.67 -3.74 7.60
N SER A 28 16.05 -4.69 8.26
CA SER A 28 15.68 -4.57 9.67
C SER A 28 16.13 -5.81 10.43
N GLN A 29 16.20 -5.68 11.76
CA GLN A 29 16.59 -6.79 12.63
C GLN A 29 15.70 -6.84 13.86
N LYS A 30 15.40 -8.06 14.30
CA LYS A 30 14.74 -8.30 15.58
C LYS A 30 15.59 -9.24 16.42
N ARG A 31 15.76 -8.89 17.69
CA ARG A 31 16.60 -9.60 18.66
C ARG A 31 15.76 -10.13 19.82
N GLY A 32 16.36 -11.00 20.65
CA GLY A 32 15.76 -11.43 21.90
C GLY A 32 14.97 -12.74 21.83
N PHE A 33 15.11 -13.53 20.77
CA PHE A 33 14.53 -14.85 20.70
C PHE A 33 15.33 -15.83 21.57
N LYS A 34 14.65 -16.60 22.40
CA LYS A 34 15.28 -17.58 23.28
C LYS A 34 15.82 -18.79 22.50
N THR A 35 15.16 -19.17 21.42
CA THR A 35 15.53 -20.32 20.60
C THR A 35 15.60 -19.94 19.11
N LYS A 36 16.43 -20.73 18.38
CA LYS A 36 16.48 -20.60 16.91
C LYS A 36 15.13 -20.87 16.27
N ARG A 37 14.35 -21.79 16.83
CA ARG A 37 13.01 -22.15 16.32
C ARG A 37 12.03 -20.98 16.43
N GLU A 38 12.03 -20.26 17.55
CA GLU A 38 11.21 -19.04 17.70
C GLU A 38 11.58 -17.97 16.66
N ALA A 39 12.86 -17.77 16.43
CA ALA A 39 13.36 -16.86 15.42
C ALA A 39 12.89 -17.26 14.00
N GLN A 40 12.92 -18.54 13.66
CA GLN A 40 12.45 -19.07 12.38
C GLN A 40 10.93 -18.92 12.19
N ILE A 41 10.15 -19.21 13.24
CA ILE A 41 8.69 -19.04 13.21
C ILE A 41 8.35 -17.57 12.95
N TRP A 42 8.95 -16.67 13.71
CA TRP A 42 8.73 -15.23 13.55
C TRP A 42 9.12 -14.73 12.15
N GLU A 43 10.25 -15.18 11.62
CA GLU A 43 10.71 -14.85 10.26
C GLU A 43 9.66 -15.27 9.21
N ARG A 44 9.16 -16.50 9.31
CA ARG A 44 8.14 -17.03 8.40
C ARG A 44 6.83 -16.24 8.50
N GLU A 45 6.42 -15.87 9.71
CA GLU A 45 5.23 -15.05 9.91
C GLU A 45 5.36 -13.66 9.28
N GLN A 46 6.52 -13.02 9.40
CA GLN A 46 6.76 -11.71 8.77
C GLN A 46 6.76 -11.79 7.24
N LEU A 47 7.35 -12.84 6.69
CA LEU A 47 7.30 -13.10 5.25
C LEU A 47 5.86 -13.30 4.75
N ASN A 48 5.09 -14.12 5.45
CA ASN A 48 3.69 -14.37 5.09
C ASN A 48 2.84 -13.11 5.18
N LYS A 49 3.05 -12.26 6.20
CA LYS A 49 2.36 -10.97 6.33
C LYS A 49 2.71 -10.04 5.18
N ALA A 50 3.99 -9.87 4.89
CA ALA A 50 4.43 -9.00 3.79
C ALA A 50 3.87 -9.47 2.43
N THR A 51 3.81 -10.77 2.21
CA THR A 51 3.27 -11.35 0.97
C THR A 51 1.74 -11.21 0.91
N ALA A 52 1.04 -11.43 2.03
CA ALA A 52 -0.41 -11.31 2.08
C ALA A 52 -0.88 -9.87 1.88
N ASP A 53 -0.21 -8.90 2.48
CA ASP A 53 -0.55 -7.48 2.34
C ASP A 53 -0.32 -6.96 0.91
N LEU A 54 0.69 -7.50 0.21
CA LEU A 54 1.01 -7.11 -1.16
C LEU A 54 0.14 -7.82 -2.22
N ASP A 55 -0.43 -8.96 -1.89
CA ASP A 55 -1.27 -9.74 -2.82
C ASP A 55 -2.75 -9.33 -2.83
N MET A 56 -3.17 -8.45 -1.92
CA MET A 56 -4.54 -7.95 -1.96
C MET A 56 -4.78 -7.06 -3.18
N THR A 57 -6.00 -7.09 -3.70
CA THR A 57 -6.42 -6.18 -4.75
C THR A 57 -6.61 -4.76 -4.21
N PHE A 58 -6.49 -3.77 -5.08
CA PHE A 58 -6.74 -2.37 -4.70
C PHE A 58 -8.17 -2.17 -4.17
N ASP A 59 -9.15 -2.83 -4.75
CA ASP A 59 -10.55 -2.78 -4.29
C ASP A 59 -10.69 -3.31 -2.84
N SER A 60 -10.02 -4.42 -2.51
CA SER A 60 -10.00 -4.95 -1.15
C SER A 60 -9.32 -4.01 -0.17
N PHE A 61 -8.22 -3.37 -0.59
CA PHE A 61 -7.55 -2.33 0.20
C PHE A 61 -8.47 -1.14 0.46
N VAL A 62 -9.19 -0.67 -0.55
CA VAL A 62 -10.14 0.46 -0.41
C VAL A 62 -11.24 0.13 0.58
N LYS A 63 -11.75 -1.09 0.61
CA LYS A 63 -12.75 -1.53 1.60
C LYS A 63 -12.23 -1.43 3.03
N GLN A 64 -11.01 -1.90 3.27
CA GLN A 64 -10.36 -1.76 4.58
C GLN A 64 -10.10 -0.30 4.93
N TYR A 65 -9.56 0.46 4.00
CA TYR A 65 -9.32 1.89 4.17
C TYR A 65 -10.61 2.65 4.51
N THR A 66 -11.71 2.35 3.83
CA THR A 66 -13.03 2.93 4.10
C THR A 66 -13.47 2.65 5.53
N ALA A 67 -13.40 1.40 5.98
CA ALA A 67 -13.79 1.01 7.32
C ALA A 67 -12.97 1.76 8.40
N ASP A 68 -11.66 1.95 8.17
CA ASP A 68 -10.78 2.60 9.12
C ASP A 68 -10.92 4.13 9.14
N MET A 69 -11.12 4.74 7.98
CA MET A 69 -11.05 6.19 7.83
C MET A 69 -12.40 6.89 7.94
N GLN A 70 -13.50 6.19 7.67
CA GLN A 70 -14.86 6.77 7.72
C GLN A 70 -15.20 7.38 9.08
N THR A 71 -14.70 6.78 10.16
CA THR A 71 -14.91 7.28 11.53
C THR A 71 -13.98 8.42 11.94
N ARG A 72 -12.89 8.63 11.22
CA ARG A 72 -11.84 9.60 11.55
C ARG A 72 -11.94 10.91 10.78
N ILE A 73 -12.64 10.91 9.66
CA ILE A 73 -12.76 12.03 8.74
C ILE A 73 -14.17 12.59 8.82
N LYS A 74 -14.29 13.94 8.74
CA LYS A 74 -15.59 14.61 8.68
C LYS A 74 -16.42 14.08 7.52
N GLU A 75 -17.72 13.89 7.74
CA GLU A 75 -18.65 13.28 6.78
C GLU A 75 -18.59 13.90 5.38
N ASN A 76 -18.60 15.24 5.28
CA ASN A 76 -18.54 15.94 4.01
C ASN A 76 -17.19 15.71 3.28
N THR A 77 -16.09 15.66 4.02
CA THR A 77 -14.76 15.37 3.47
C THR A 77 -14.69 13.93 2.99
N TRP A 78 -15.26 13.01 3.76
CA TRP A 78 -15.32 11.60 3.39
C TRP A 78 -16.18 11.39 2.13
N ALA A 79 -17.35 12.03 2.02
CA ALA A 79 -18.21 11.91 0.86
C ALA A 79 -17.50 12.33 -0.45
N THR A 80 -16.75 13.42 -0.42
CA THR A 80 -15.94 13.86 -1.58
C THR A 80 -14.84 12.86 -1.90
N LYS A 81 -14.13 12.39 -0.90
CA LYS A 81 -13.03 11.42 -1.06
C LYS A 81 -13.54 10.08 -1.59
N GLU A 82 -14.61 9.56 -1.04
CA GLU A 82 -15.25 8.32 -1.47
C GLU A 82 -15.73 8.42 -2.92
N HIS A 83 -16.37 9.52 -3.28
CA HIS A 83 -16.82 9.75 -4.64
C HIS A 83 -15.66 9.70 -5.64
N ILE A 84 -14.56 10.36 -5.36
CA ILE A 84 -13.36 10.36 -6.23
C ILE A 84 -12.77 8.96 -6.33
N ILE A 85 -12.59 8.27 -5.22
CA ILE A 85 -12.05 6.91 -5.19
C ILE A 85 -12.93 5.99 -6.05
N ARG A 86 -14.23 6.01 -5.85
CA ARG A 86 -15.19 5.15 -6.55
C ARG A 86 -15.28 5.45 -8.04
N THR A 87 -15.25 6.71 -8.45
CA THR A 87 -15.49 7.10 -9.84
C THR A 87 -14.22 7.25 -10.67
N LYS A 88 -13.08 7.58 -10.06
CA LYS A 88 -11.84 7.89 -10.77
C LYS A 88 -10.69 6.91 -10.52
N ILE A 89 -10.64 6.27 -9.40
CA ILE A 89 -9.52 5.40 -9.00
C ILE A 89 -9.86 3.93 -9.14
N ILE A 90 -10.95 3.46 -8.55
CA ILE A 90 -11.36 2.05 -8.61
C ILE A 90 -11.57 1.55 -10.05
N PRO A 91 -12.22 2.28 -10.97
CA PRO A 91 -12.39 1.79 -12.34
C PRO A 91 -11.08 1.48 -13.05
N TYR A 92 -9.99 2.14 -12.67
CA TYR A 92 -8.67 1.95 -13.27
C TYR A 92 -7.82 0.90 -12.51
N PHE A 93 -7.76 0.99 -11.19
CA PHE A 93 -6.85 0.18 -10.36
C PHE A 93 -7.54 -0.94 -9.56
N GLY A 94 -8.85 -0.93 -9.42
CA GLY A 94 -9.59 -1.77 -8.48
C GLY A 94 -9.33 -3.27 -8.59
N LYS A 95 -9.17 -3.79 -9.80
CA LYS A 95 -8.91 -5.21 -10.07
C LYS A 95 -7.43 -5.59 -9.98
N GLN A 96 -6.54 -4.61 -9.92
CA GLN A 96 -5.09 -4.86 -9.86
C GLN A 96 -4.67 -5.20 -8.43
N LYS A 97 -3.67 -6.07 -8.31
CA LYS A 97 -3.01 -6.31 -7.02
C LYS A 97 -2.19 -5.09 -6.63
N MET A 98 -2.16 -4.76 -5.34
CA MET A 98 -1.37 -3.64 -4.83
C MET A 98 0.11 -3.76 -5.23
N SER A 99 0.66 -4.96 -5.22
CA SER A 99 2.05 -5.24 -5.63
C SER A 99 2.33 -5.02 -7.11
N SER A 100 1.32 -5.05 -7.97
CA SER A 100 1.46 -4.88 -9.42
C SER A 100 1.31 -3.43 -9.90
N ILE A 101 0.86 -2.53 -9.03
CA ILE A 101 0.72 -1.10 -9.36
C ILE A 101 2.10 -0.45 -9.40
N THR A 102 2.47 0.11 -10.55
CA THR A 102 3.76 0.77 -10.77
C THR A 102 3.60 2.28 -10.89
N ALA A 103 4.69 3.01 -10.66
CA ALA A 103 4.72 4.46 -10.85
C ALA A 103 4.34 4.85 -12.30
N GLN A 104 4.74 4.05 -13.29
CA GLN A 104 4.39 4.28 -14.70
C GLN A 104 2.89 4.19 -14.94
N GLN A 105 2.20 3.24 -14.32
CA GLN A 105 0.74 3.13 -14.40
C GLN A 105 0.03 4.33 -13.78
N ILE A 106 0.53 4.85 -12.68
CA ILE A 106 0.00 6.06 -12.03
C ILE A 106 0.16 7.27 -12.94
N ILE A 107 1.33 7.44 -13.57
CA ILE A 107 1.57 8.53 -14.53
C ILE A 107 0.64 8.40 -15.75
N THR A 108 0.47 7.22 -16.29
CA THR A 108 -0.46 6.95 -17.41
C THR A 108 -1.90 7.33 -17.03
N TRP A 109 -2.35 6.91 -15.83
CA TRP A 109 -3.66 7.28 -15.31
C TRP A 109 -3.83 8.79 -15.15
N GLN A 110 -2.82 9.49 -14.63
CA GLN A 110 -2.84 10.95 -14.52
C GLN A 110 -2.95 11.62 -15.89
N ASN A 111 -2.22 11.13 -16.89
CA ASN A 111 -2.28 11.64 -18.26
C ASN A 111 -3.66 11.40 -18.89
N GLU A 112 -4.27 10.26 -18.66
CA GLU A 112 -5.63 9.97 -19.12
C GLU A 112 -6.66 10.92 -18.48
N LEU A 113 -6.53 11.23 -17.19
CA LEU A 113 -7.38 12.20 -16.51
C LEU A 113 -7.21 13.62 -17.07
N MET A 114 -6.00 14.03 -17.39
CA MET A 114 -5.72 15.34 -18.00
C MET A 114 -6.30 15.46 -19.42
N ASN A 115 -6.33 14.37 -20.15
CA ASN A 115 -6.86 14.31 -21.52
C ASN A 115 -8.36 13.95 -21.56
N TYR A 116 -8.97 13.66 -20.41
CA TYR A 116 -10.38 13.31 -20.31
C TYR A 116 -11.26 14.47 -20.76
N LYS A 117 -12.25 14.15 -21.60
CA LYS A 117 -13.32 15.06 -22.01
C LYS A 117 -14.67 14.38 -21.76
N ASP A 118 -15.60 15.15 -21.19
CA ASP A 118 -16.97 14.69 -21.00
C ASP A 118 -17.75 14.61 -22.34
N GLU A 119 -19.00 14.20 -22.29
CA GLU A 119 -19.89 14.12 -23.47
C GLU A 119 -20.04 15.46 -24.20
N ASN A 120 -19.83 16.58 -23.49
CA ASN A 120 -19.87 17.93 -24.03
C ASN A 120 -18.49 18.45 -24.50
N GLY A 121 -17.46 17.61 -24.47
CA GLY A 121 -16.09 17.97 -24.82
C GLY A 121 -15.35 18.82 -23.77
N LYS A 122 -15.89 18.90 -22.55
CA LYS A 122 -15.32 19.69 -21.44
C LYS A 122 -14.30 18.86 -20.67
N SER A 123 -13.10 19.39 -20.50
CA SER A 123 -12.04 18.79 -19.68
C SER A 123 -12.25 19.02 -18.20
N LEU A 124 -11.60 18.18 -17.36
CA LEU A 124 -11.57 18.39 -15.92
C LEU A 124 -10.79 19.66 -15.58
N SER A 125 -11.26 20.41 -14.56
CA SER A 125 -10.54 21.62 -14.12
C SER A 125 -9.20 21.26 -13.47
N PRO A 126 -8.16 22.13 -13.58
CA PRO A 126 -6.86 21.90 -12.92
C PRO A 126 -6.99 21.73 -11.41
N VAL A 127 -7.91 22.43 -10.76
CA VAL A 127 -8.17 22.31 -9.32
C VAL A 127 -8.74 20.95 -8.98
N TYR A 128 -9.66 20.41 -9.78
CA TYR A 128 -10.24 19.11 -9.57
C TYR A 128 -9.21 17.97 -9.80
N LEU A 129 -8.36 18.10 -10.84
CA LEU A 129 -7.24 17.18 -11.07
C LEU A 129 -6.28 17.13 -9.88
N LYS A 130 -5.95 18.27 -9.29
CA LYS A 130 -5.15 18.36 -8.07
C LYS A 130 -5.84 17.67 -6.89
N THR A 131 -7.14 17.86 -6.74
CA THR A 131 -7.93 17.20 -5.70
C THR A 131 -7.93 15.68 -5.85
N ILE A 132 -8.04 15.17 -7.08
CA ILE A 132 -7.97 13.74 -7.37
C ILE A 132 -6.60 13.17 -6.98
N ASN A 133 -5.51 13.86 -7.33
CA ASN A 133 -4.14 13.40 -7.04
C ASN A 133 -3.80 13.39 -5.54
N ASN A 134 -4.52 14.14 -4.73
CA ASN A 134 -4.30 14.24 -3.29
C ASN A 134 -5.10 13.20 -2.47
N GLN A 135 -5.83 12.27 -3.10
CA GLN A 135 -6.56 11.22 -2.41
C GLN A 135 -5.66 10.03 -2.10
#